data_d690cb67cc61c8d58190673a401cb3d4
#
_entry.id   d690cb67cc61c8d58190673a401cb3d4
#
_cell.length_a   1.000
_cell.length_b   1.000
_cell.length_c   1.000
_cell.angle_alpha   90.00
_cell.angle_beta   90.00
_cell.angle_gamma   90.00
#
_symmetry.space_group_name_H-M   'P 1'
#
loop_
_entity.id
_entity.type
_entity.pdbx_description
1 polymer ?
#
loop_
_entity_poly.entity_id
_entity_poly.type
_entity_poly.pdbx_seq_one_letter_code
_entity_poly.pdbx_strand_id
1 'polypeptide(L)'
;AMDQWFVSLDKEDLRSRCINGLKEVSFTPKWGRNRIHGFLEARPDWCISRQRSWGVPIPVFFDDDGNVLLDSKLIEFLAAKISQNGCNLWFSQTAEELLDGYDLPDSWKGRKLSKGQDTLDVWIDSGCSHRAVLRKNEEVSYPADLYLEGSDQHRGWFQSSLWTSIVSTQSAPYRRILTHGFVVNGEGKKISKSDGKPQTADSFVTKYGADVLRLWVCSEDFRRDIPLSDEILEQ
;
A
#
# COMPACT_ATOMS: atom_id res chain seq x y z
N ALA A 1 -26.10 4.26 -7.52
CA ALA A 1 -24.85 3.50 -7.60
C ALA A 1 -23.85 4.37 -8.33
N MET A 2 -22.57 4.23 -8.04
CA MET A 2 -21.47 4.96 -8.66
C MET A 2 -20.52 3.93 -9.27
N ASP A 3 -20.07 4.18 -10.48
CA ASP A 3 -19.10 3.31 -11.14
C ASP A 3 -17.77 3.37 -10.41
N GLN A 4 -17.08 2.25 -10.34
CA GLN A 4 -15.81 2.11 -9.63
C GLN A 4 -14.81 1.30 -10.47
N TRP A 5 -13.54 1.56 -10.25
CA TRP A 5 -12.46 0.81 -10.88
C TRP A 5 -12.02 -0.35 -9.98
N PHE A 6 -11.88 -1.52 -10.59
CA PHE A 6 -11.47 -2.73 -9.89
C PHE A 6 -10.27 -3.38 -10.60
N VAL A 7 -9.34 -3.91 -9.79
CA VAL A 7 -8.37 -4.90 -10.27
C VAL A 7 -9.01 -6.27 -10.08
N SER A 8 -9.22 -6.98 -11.19
CA SER A 8 -9.69 -8.36 -11.15
C SER A 8 -8.55 -9.27 -10.69
N LEU A 9 -8.74 -9.89 -9.51
CA LEU A 9 -7.70 -10.72 -8.88
C LEU A 9 -7.63 -12.13 -9.46
N ASP A 10 -8.66 -12.56 -10.18
CA ASP A 10 -8.69 -13.87 -10.82
C ASP A 10 -8.30 -13.81 -12.31
N LYS A 11 -8.22 -12.61 -12.90
CA LYS A 11 -7.73 -12.43 -14.26
C LYS A 11 -6.25 -12.78 -14.35
N GLU A 12 -5.87 -13.54 -15.38
CA GLU A 12 -4.49 -13.99 -15.64
C GLU A 12 -3.88 -14.73 -14.42
N ASP A 13 -4.73 -15.44 -13.67
CA ASP A 13 -4.34 -16.20 -12.48
C ASP A 13 -3.60 -15.39 -11.41
N LEU A 14 -3.84 -14.08 -11.33
CA LEU A 14 -3.09 -13.19 -10.44
C LEU A 14 -3.12 -13.67 -8.99
N ARG A 15 -4.29 -14.09 -8.48
CA ARG A 15 -4.44 -14.65 -7.13
C ARG A 15 -3.53 -15.86 -6.92
N SER A 16 -3.56 -16.83 -7.84
CA SER A 16 -2.74 -18.03 -7.77
C SER A 16 -1.25 -17.70 -7.87
N ARG A 17 -0.88 -16.74 -8.70
CA ARG A 17 0.51 -16.25 -8.82
C ARG A 17 0.99 -15.62 -7.54
N CYS A 18 0.17 -14.83 -6.85
CA CYS A 18 0.50 -14.25 -5.54
C CYS A 18 0.68 -15.34 -4.48
N ILE A 19 -0.23 -16.30 -4.39
CA ILE A 19 -0.13 -17.42 -3.47
C ILE A 19 1.16 -18.23 -3.73
N ASN A 20 1.47 -18.50 -4.99
CA ASN A 20 2.70 -19.19 -5.36
C ASN A 20 3.95 -18.37 -5.01
N GLY A 21 3.93 -17.07 -5.21
CA GLY A 21 5.04 -16.17 -4.85
C GLY A 21 5.39 -16.20 -3.35
N LEU A 22 4.44 -16.56 -2.48
CA LEU A 22 4.70 -16.71 -1.05
C LEU A 22 5.45 -18.00 -0.67
N LYS A 23 5.62 -18.96 -1.57
CA LYS A 23 6.31 -20.23 -1.25
C LYS A 23 7.75 -20.02 -0.81
N GLU A 24 8.43 -19.08 -1.43
CA GLU A 24 9.83 -18.73 -1.16
C GLU A 24 10.00 -17.70 -0.01
N VAL A 25 8.89 -17.19 0.53
CA VAL A 25 8.91 -16.18 1.61
C VAL A 25 8.95 -16.88 2.96
N SER A 26 9.87 -16.50 3.83
CA SER A 26 9.90 -16.97 5.23
C SER A 26 9.04 -16.07 6.13
N PHE A 27 8.44 -16.67 7.17
CA PHE A 27 7.53 -15.99 8.09
C PHE A 27 7.95 -16.18 9.53
N THR A 28 8.01 -15.08 10.27
CA THR A 28 8.22 -15.06 11.72
C THR A 28 7.13 -14.19 12.36
N PRO A 29 6.22 -14.75 13.17
CA PRO A 29 5.99 -16.18 13.45
C PRO A 29 5.46 -16.98 12.22
N LYS A 30 5.59 -18.30 12.25
CA LYS A 30 5.18 -19.17 11.13
C LYS A 30 3.69 -19.08 10.76
N TRP A 31 2.82 -18.76 11.72
CA TRP A 31 1.38 -18.60 11.48
C TRP A 31 1.04 -17.49 10.48
N GLY A 32 1.94 -16.52 10.31
CA GLY A 32 1.76 -15.43 9.35
C GLY A 32 1.52 -15.90 7.92
N ARG A 33 2.14 -17.03 7.53
CA ARG A 33 1.92 -17.66 6.21
C ARG A 33 0.45 -18.03 6.00
N ASN A 34 -0.14 -18.77 6.94
CA ASN A 34 -1.53 -19.21 6.82
C ASN A 34 -2.51 -18.02 6.85
N ARG A 35 -2.18 -17.01 7.63
CA ARG A 35 -3.00 -15.80 7.74
C ARG A 35 -3.05 -15.01 6.43
N ILE A 36 -1.92 -14.72 5.81
CA ILE A 36 -1.88 -13.99 4.53
C ILE A 36 -2.50 -14.84 3.41
N HIS A 37 -2.27 -16.14 3.40
CA HIS A 37 -2.84 -17.07 2.44
C HIS A 37 -4.39 -17.03 2.48
N GLY A 38 -4.99 -17.19 3.65
CA GLY A 38 -6.45 -17.13 3.80
C GLY A 38 -7.03 -15.77 3.38
N PHE A 39 -6.32 -14.67 3.63
CA PHE A 39 -6.75 -13.36 3.15
C PHE A 39 -6.64 -13.20 1.63
N LEU A 40 -5.64 -13.81 0.98
CA LEU A 40 -5.53 -13.80 -0.47
C LEU A 40 -6.64 -14.63 -1.13
N GLU A 41 -6.94 -15.80 -0.57
CA GLU A 41 -8.02 -16.68 -1.08
C GLU A 41 -9.39 -16.03 -1.00
N ALA A 42 -9.70 -15.43 0.16
CA ALA A 42 -11.03 -14.87 0.43
C ALA A 42 -11.22 -13.44 -0.11
N ARG A 43 -10.18 -12.80 -0.67
CA ARG A 43 -10.29 -11.40 -1.10
C ARG A 43 -11.12 -11.27 -2.37
N PRO A 44 -12.17 -10.42 -2.38
CA PRO A 44 -12.85 -10.02 -3.61
C PRO A 44 -11.94 -9.14 -4.47
N ASP A 45 -12.35 -8.87 -5.71
CA ASP A 45 -11.67 -7.92 -6.58
C ASP A 45 -11.38 -6.61 -5.86
N TRP A 46 -10.22 -6.03 -6.15
CA TRP A 46 -9.74 -4.86 -5.42
C TRP A 46 -10.30 -3.58 -6.03
N CYS A 47 -11.24 -2.95 -5.33
CA CYS A 47 -11.70 -1.61 -5.68
C CYS A 47 -10.58 -0.60 -5.46
N ILE A 48 -10.06 -0.02 -6.54
CA ILE A 48 -8.90 0.87 -6.52
C ILE A 48 -9.24 2.35 -6.65
N SER A 49 -10.49 2.70 -6.99
CA SER A 49 -10.91 4.09 -7.13
C SER A 49 -11.41 4.68 -5.81
N ARG A 50 -11.08 5.95 -5.59
CA ARG A 50 -11.53 6.75 -4.45
C ARG A 50 -11.94 8.13 -4.92
N GLN A 51 -13.00 8.67 -4.32
CA GLN A 51 -13.50 10.03 -4.54
C GLN A 51 -12.90 10.93 -3.45
N ARG A 52 -11.64 11.31 -3.64
CA ARG A 52 -10.86 12.14 -2.69
C ARG A 52 -10.28 13.34 -3.41
N SER A 53 -10.15 14.44 -2.68
CA SER A 53 -9.47 15.67 -3.15
C SER A 53 -7.95 15.55 -3.13
N TRP A 54 -7.42 14.52 -2.48
CA TRP A 54 -5.99 14.23 -2.38
C TRP A 54 -5.71 12.77 -2.73
N GLY A 55 -4.72 12.52 -3.57
CA GLY A 55 -4.27 11.20 -3.98
C GLY A 55 -3.70 11.21 -5.40
N VAL A 56 -3.13 10.08 -5.82
CA VAL A 56 -2.67 9.88 -7.20
C VAL A 56 -3.90 9.68 -8.09
N PRO A 57 -4.07 10.46 -9.15
CA PRO A 57 -5.24 10.31 -10.03
C PRO A 57 -5.18 9.01 -10.82
N ILE A 58 -6.34 8.45 -11.16
CA ILE A 58 -6.46 7.38 -12.16
C ILE A 58 -6.37 8.03 -13.55
N PRO A 59 -5.32 7.74 -14.35
CA PRO A 59 -5.03 8.45 -15.60
C PRO A 59 -5.89 7.94 -16.75
N VAL A 60 -7.18 8.25 -16.73
CA VAL A 60 -8.18 7.79 -17.69
C VAL A 60 -8.91 8.95 -18.31
N PHE A 61 -9.29 8.83 -19.59
CA PHE A 61 -10.14 9.80 -20.28
C PHE A 61 -11.42 9.15 -20.77
N PHE A 62 -12.46 9.97 -20.89
CA PHE A 62 -13.78 9.57 -21.36
C PHE A 62 -14.20 10.46 -22.52
N ASP A 63 -14.88 9.89 -23.52
CA ASP A 63 -15.62 10.68 -24.51
C ASP A 63 -17.03 11.03 -24.03
N ASP A 64 -17.78 11.79 -24.82
CA ASP A 64 -19.13 12.22 -24.48
C ASP A 64 -20.14 11.03 -24.40
N ASP A 65 -19.81 9.87 -24.99
CA ASP A 65 -20.60 8.64 -24.90
C ASP A 65 -20.22 7.76 -23.68
N GLY A 66 -19.23 8.17 -22.89
CA GLY A 66 -18.72 7.43 -21.75
C GLY A 66 -17.76 6.28 -22.09
N ASN A 67 -17.27 6.21 -23.32
CA ASN A 67 -16.23 5.26 -23.66
C ASN A 67 -14.91 5.64 -22.97
N VAL A 68 -14.13 4.63 -22.61
CA VAL A 68 -12.91 4.79 -21.82
C VAL A 68 -11.68 4.72 -22.69
N LEU A 69 -10.84 5.75 -22.66
CA LEU A 69 -9.49 5.73 -23.20
C LEU A 69 -8.50 5.44 -22.07
N LEU A 70 -7.97 4.24 -22.08
CA LEU A 70 -6.98 3.74 -21.10
C LEU A 70 -6.14 2.65 -21.79
N ASP A 71 -4.88 2.96 -22.09
CA ASP A 71 -3.92 2.01 -22.62
C ASP A 71 -2.51 2.23 -22.04
N SER A 72 -1.62 1.27 -22.22
CA SER A 72 -0.27 1.32 -21.64
C SER A 72 0.57 2.47 -22.17
N LYS A 73 0.44 2.83 -23.45
CA LYS A 73 1.22 3.93 -24.06
C LYS A 73 0.78 5.27 -23.51
N LEU A 74 -0.53 5.47 -23.32
CA LEU A 74 -1.08 6.66 -22.68
C LEU A 74 -0.57 6.78 -21.24
N ILE A 75 -0.59 5.69 -20.48
CA ILE A 75 -0.10 5.69 -19.10
C ILE A 75 1.39 6.04 -19.05
N GLU A 76 2.22 5.46 -19.93
CA GLU A 76 3.65 5.76 -20.01
C GLU A 76 3.91 7.23 -20.38
N PHE A 77 3.17 7.76 -21.35
CA PHE A 77 3.25 9.16 -21.75
C PHE A 77 2.90 10.11 -20.59
N LEU A 78 1.79 9.86 -19.91
CA LEU A 78 1.38 10.66 -18.74
C LEU A 78 2.36 10.51 -17.56
N ALA A 79 2.87 9.30 -17.32
CA ALA A 79 3.88 9.07 -16.29
C ALA A 79 5.16 9.87 -16.55
N ALA A 80 5.60 10.01 -17.82
CA ALA A 80 6.74 10.85 -18.18
C ALA A 80 6.46 12.33 -17.91
N LYS A 81 5.28 12.85 -18.28
CA LYS A 81 4.86 14.23 -17.96
C LYS A 81 4.81 14.48 -16.46
N ILE A 82 4.20 13.57 -15.70
CA ILE A 82 4.06 13.68 -14.23
C ILE A 82 5.42 13.58 -13.54
N SER A 83 6.33 12.77 -14.03
CA SER A 83 7.70 12.65 -13.50
C SER A 83 8.47 13.97 -13.53
N GLN A 84 8.19 14.82 -14.52
CA GLN A 84 8.84 16.12 -14.69
C GLN A 84 8.12 17.24 -13.92
N ASN A 85 6.80 17.18 -13.80
CA ASN A 85 5.97 18.31 -13.35
C ASN A 85 5.17 18.00 -12.07
N GLY A 86 5.20 16.75 -11.57
CA GLY A 86 4.44 16.31 -10.42
C GLY A 86 2.96 15.98 -10.71
N CYS A 87 2.29 15.29 -9.78
CA CYS A 87 0.90 14.85 -9.94
C CYS A 87 -0.13 16.00 -10.01
N ASN A 88 0.21 17.18 -9.52
CA ASN A 88 -0.69 18.34 -9.57
C ASN A 88 -1.07 18.73 -11.00
N LEU A 89 -0.22 18.36 -11.97
CA LEU A 89 -0.49 18.52 -13.40
C LEU A 89 -1.89 17.99 -13.79
N TRP A 90 -2.27 16.82 -13.29
CA TRP A 90 -3.57 16.20 -13.57
C TRP A 90 -4.74 17.09 -13.14
N PHE A 91 -4.62 17.77 -12.01
CA PHE A 91 -5.70 18.57 -11.44
C PHE A 91 -5.77 19.98 -12.03
N SER A 92 -4.63 20.54 -12.48
CA SER A 92 -4.51 21.92 -12.97
C SER A 92 -4.73 22.07 -14.46
N GLN A 93 -4.49 21.01 -15.28
CA GLN A 93 -4.60 21.07 -16.73
C GLN A 93 -5.91 20.47 -17.24
N THR A 94 -6.33 20.90 -18.45
CA THR A 94 -7.45 20.31 -19.18
C THR A 94 -7.07 18.97 -19.80
N ALA A 95 -8.05 18.23 -20.35
CA ALA A 95 -7.79 16.98 -21.04
C ALA A 95 -6.91 17.20 -22.28
N GLU A 96 -7.16 18.27 -23.03
CA GLU A 96 -6.39 18.64 -24.23
C GLU A 96 -4.92 18.94 -23.88
N GLU A 97 -4.67 19.71 -22.82
CA GLU A 97 -3.31 20.03 -22.37
C GLU A 97 -2.55 18.81 -21.86
N LEU A 98 -3.24 17.89 -21.16
CA LEU A 98 -2.65 16.63 -20.71
C LEU A 98 -2.27 15.73 -21.88
N LEU A 99 -3.08 15.71 -22.94
CA LEU A 99 -2.88 14.88 -24.13
C LEU A 99 -2.01 15.58 -25.20
N ASP A 100 -1.60 16.83 -24.99
CA ASP A 100 -0.73 17.51 -25.94
C ASP A 100 0.58 16.75 -26.14
N GLY A 101 0.88 16.43 -27.40
CA GLY A 101 2.01 15.58 -27.81
C GLY A 101 1.76 14.07 -27.73
N TYR A 102 0.57 13.62 -27.33
CA TYR A 102 0.19 12.21 -27.43
C TYR A 102 -0.47 11.89 -28.78
N ASP A 103 0.01 10.87 -29.48
CA ASP A 103 -0.61 10.40 -30.71
C ASP A 103 -1.84 9.52 -30.40
N LEU A 104 -3.00 10.18 -30.38
CA LEU A 104 -4.27 9.50 -30.13
C LEU A 104 -4.52 8.39 -31.18
N PRO A 105 -4.99 7.21 -30.78
CA PRO A 105 -5.47 6.20 -31.71
C PRO A 105 -6.54 6.78 -32.68
N ASP A 106 -6.56 6.35 -33.91
CA ASP A 106 -7.46 6.92 -34.94
C ASP A 106 -8.94 6.90 -34.54
N SER A 107 -9.36 5.89 -33.79
CA SER A 107 -10.72 5.79 -33.24
C SER A 107 -11.07 6.88 -32.21
N TRP A 108 -10.08 7.61 -31.68
CA TRP A 108 -10.24 8.65 -30.69
C TRP A 108 -10.00 10.05 -31.20
N LYS A 109 -9.43 10.18 -32.41
CA LYS A 109 -9.18 11.48 -33.06
C LYS A 109 -10.48 12.23 -33.32
N GLY A 110 -10.49 13.51 -32.96
CA GLY A 110 -11.65 14.39 -33.16
C GLY A 110 -12.77 14.22 -32.13
N ARG A 111 -12.64 13.30 -31.16
CA ARG A 111 -13.60 13.21 -30.05
C ARG A 111 -13.28 14.28 -29.00
N LYS A 112 -14.31 14.79 -28.36
CA LYS A 112 -14.15 15.61 -27.16
C LYS A 112 -13.89 14.69 -25.98
N LEU A 113 -12.80 14.94 -25.26
CA LEU A 113 -12.36 14.11 -24.16
C LEU A 113 -12.45 14.86 -22.82
N SER A 114 -12.86 14.16 -21.79
CA SER A 114 -12.83 14.60 -20.40
C SER A 114 -11.95 13.68 -19.58
N LYS A 115 -11.26 14.21 -18.56
CA LYS A 115 -10.39 13.42 -17.67
C LYS A 115 -11.18 12.82 -16.50
N GLY A 116 -10.76 11.64 -16.02
CA GLY A 116 -11.28 11.02 -14.83
C GLY A 116 -11.05 11.88 -13.58
N GLN A 117 -11.94 11.76 -12.60
CA GLN A 117 -11.89 12.52 -11.35
C GLN A 117 -11.47 11.66 -10.14
N ASP A 118 -11.44 10.35 -10.31
CA ASP A 118 -11.11 9.43 -9.23
C ASP A 118 -9.61 9.41 -8.95
N THR A 119 -9.28 9.20 -7.68
CA THR A 119 -7.91 8.94 -7.22
C THR A 119 -7.73 7.45 -6.91
N LEU A 120 -6.49 7.00 -6.92
CA LEU A 120 -6.14 5.64 -6.52
C LEU A 120 -6.32 5.43 -5.01
N ASP A 121 -6.66 4.21 -4.64
CA ASP A 121 -6.55 3.74 -3.26
C ASP A 121 -5.12 3.90 -2.76
N VAL A 122 -4.93 4.55 -1.62
CA VAL A 122 -3.63 4.78 -0.99
C VAL A 122 -2.83 3.49 -0.75
N TRP A 123 -3.50 2.33 -0.70
CA TRP A 123 -2.83 1.04 -0.63
C TRP A 123 -2.06 0.68 -1.90
N ILE A 124 -2.35 1.31 -3.04
CA ILE A 124 -1.52 1.20 -4.26
C ILE A 124 -0.22 1.97 -4.06
N ASP A 125 -0.29 3.20 -3.52
CA ASP A 125 0.90 4.01 -3.24
C ASP A 125 1.86 3.26 -2.32
N SER A 126 1.37 2.80 -1.17
CA SER A 126 2.17 2.01 -0.23
C SER A 126 2.60 0.66 -0.82
N GLY A 127 1.72 0.03 -1.60
CA GLY A 127 2.02 -1.22 -2.30
C GLY A 127 3.15 -1.10 -3.32
N CYS A 128 3.31 0.08 -3.93
CA CYS A 128 4.37 0.35 -4.90
C CYS A 128 5.71 0.80 -4.28
N SER A 129 5.82 0.88 -2.94
CA SER A 129 7.04 1.31 -2.24
C SER A 129 8.29 0.49 -2.63
N HIS A 130 8.14 -0.81 -2.86
CA HIS A 130 9.22 -1.67 -3.36
C HIS A 130 9.78 -1.20 -4.72
N ARG A 131 8.92 -0.65 -5.61
CA ARG A 131 9.34 -0.11 -6.90
C ARG A 131 9.95 1.29 -6.74
N ALA A 132 9.29 2.14 -5.96
CA ALA A 132 9.69 3.54 -5.80
C ALA A 132 11.00 3.71 -5.03
N VAL A 133 11.28 2.82 -4.08
CA VAL A 133 12.46 2.89 -3.21
C VAL A 133 13.49 1.83 -3.58
N LEU A 134 13.15 0.54 -3.46
CA LEU A 134 14.18 -0.51 -3.57
C LEU A 134 14.73 -0.66 -4.99
N ARG A 135 13.85 -0.65 -6.01
CA ARG A 135 14.30 -0.86 -7.40
C ARG A 135 14.94 0.36 -8.05
N LYS A 136 14.81 1.53 -7.45
CA LYS A 136 15.43 2.77 -7.94
C LYS A 136 16.72 3.15 -7.20
N ASN A 137 16.98 2.52 -6.06
CA ASN A 137 18.15 2.80 -5.26
C ASN A 137 19.16 1.64 -5.39
N GLU A 138 20.31 1.92 -5.98
CA GLU A 138 21.38 0.95 -6.20
C GLU A 138 22.09 0.50 -4.90
N GLU A 139 21.90 1.25 -3.81
CA GLU A 139 22.49 0.93 -2.50
C GLU A 139 21.70 -0.13 -1.72
N VAL A 140 20.48 -0.47 -2.16
CA VAL A 140 19.63 -1.45 -1.49
C VAL A 140 19.19 -2.57 -2.44
N SER A 141 18.96 -3.76 -1.86
CA SER A 141 18.59 -4.93 -2.65
C SER A 141 17.07 -5.01 -2.89
N TYR A 142 16.71 -5.62 -4.03
CA TYR A 142 15.36 -6.07 -4.33
C TYR A 142 15.38 -7.58 -4.67
N PRO A 143 14.44 -8.42 -4.15
CA PRO A 143 13.42 -8.10 -3.13
C PRO A 143 14.01 -7.68 -1.79
N ALA A 144 13.21 -6.97 -0.96
CA ALA A 144 13.60 -6.60 0.40
C ALA A 144 13.96 -7.85 1.22
N ASP A 145 15.02 -7.76 2.05
CA ASP A 145 15.38 -8.86 2.94
C ASP A 145 14.33 -9.10 4.02
N LEU A 146 13.70 -8.03 4.50
CA LEU A 146 12.72 -8.06 5.58
C LEU A 146 11.62 -7.00 5.40
N TYR A 147 10.35 -7.43 5.49
CA TYR A 147 9.22 -6.56 5.83
C TYR A 147 8.83 -6.80 7.28
N LEU A 148 8.74 -5.73 8.07
CA LEU A 148 8.48 -5.79 9.51
C LEU A 148 7.31 -4.88 9.85
N GLU A 149 6.19 -5.45 10.32
CA GLU A 149 4.98 -4.71 10.70
C GLU A 149 4.07 -5.55 11.61
N GLY A 150 2.98 -4.93 12.08
CA GLY A 150 1.95 -5.58 12.86
C GLY A 150 1.11 -6.60 12.08
N SER A 151 0.34 -7.37 12.80
CA SER A 151 -0.47 -8.48 12.24
C SER A 151 -1.62 -8.01 11.34
N ASP A 152 -2.05 -6.76 11.41
CA ASP A 152 -3.05 -6.13 10.54
C ASP A 152 -2.54 -5.99 9.10
N GLN A 153 -1.23 -5.89 8.90
CA GLN A 153 -0.62 -5.72 7.58
C GLN A 153 -0.67 -6.97 6.69
N HIS A 154 -1.06 -8.13 7.21
CA HIS A 154 -1.40 -9.28 6.38
C HIS A 154 -2.61 -9.00 5.47
N ARG A 155 -3.47 -8.05 5.83
CA ARG A 155 -4.58 -7.55 5.00
C ARG A 155 -4.33 -6.14 4.45
N GLY A 156 -3.20 -5.56 4.73
CA GLY A 156 -2.77 -4.22 4.32
C GLY A 156 -1.54 -4.26 3.43
N TRP A 157 -0.45 -3.65 3.90
CA TRP A 157 0.78 -3.42 3.11
C TRP A 157 1.47 -4.69 2.62
N PHE A 158 1.50 -5.77 3.39
CA PHE A 158 2.08 -7.03 2.92
C PHE A 158 1.35 -7.54 1.67
N GLN A 159 0.04 -7.39 1.65
CA GLN A 159 -0.80 -7.84 0.55
C GLN A 159 -0.73 -6.89 -0.66
N SER A 160 -0.86 -5.57 -0.44
CA SER A 160 -0.82 -4.59 -1.54
C SER A 160 0.53 -4.59 -2.23
N SER A 161 1.64 -4.71 -1.48
CA SER A 161 2.99 -4.88 -2.04
C SER A 161 3.12 -6.17 -2.86
N LEU A 162 2.51 -7.27 -2.41
CA LEU A 162 2.55 -8.53 -3.14
C LEU A 162 1.82 -8.43 -4.48
N TRP A 163 0.58 -7.88 -4.50
CA TRP A 163 -0.18 -7.70 -5.74
C TRP A 163 0.58 -6.87 -6.76
N THR A 164 1.05 -5.70 -6.37
CA THR A 164 1.76 -4.78 -7.27
C THR A 164 3.09 -5.34 -7.75
N SER A 165 3.80 -6.10 -6.90
CA SER A 165 5.06 -6.73 -7.25
C SER A 165 4.87 -7.90 -8.22
N ILE A 166 3.94 -8.81 -7.95
CA ILE A 166 3.65 -9.96 -8.84
C ILE A 166 3.23 -9.49 -10.23
N VAL A 167 2.41 -8.43 -10.32
CA VAL A 167 2.03 -7.84 -11.62
C VAL A 167 3.24 -7.30 -12.37
N SER A 168 4.14 -6.59 -11.67
CA SER A 168 5.23 -5.86 -12.32
C SER A 168 6.54 -6.65 -12.49
N THR A 169 6.78 -7.69 -11.68
CA THR A 169 8.06 -8.42 -11.63
C THR A 169 7.92 -9.94 -11.57
N GLN A 170 6.71 -10.45 -11.43
CA GLN A 170 6.38 -11.87 -11.25
C GLN A 170 6.99 -12.52 -9.99
N SER A 171 7.47 -11.71 -9.03
CA SER A 171 8.07 -12.16 -7.78
C SER A 171 7.51 -11.43 -6.57
N ALA A 172 7.61 -12.04 -5.37
CA ALA A 172 7.28 -11.36 -4.13
C ALA A 172 8.27 -10.22 -3.86
N PRO A 173 7.83 -9.09 -3.25
CA PRO A 173 8.69 -7.93 -3.02
C PRO A 173 9.61 -8.08 -1.80
N TYR A 174 9.49 -9.18 -1.08
CA TYR A 174 10.19 -9.46 0.18
C TYR A 174 10.59 -10.92 0.28
N ARG A 175 11.70 -11.19 0.96
CA ARG A 175 12.20 -12.54 1.26
C ARG A 175 11.68 -13.06 2.58
N ARG A 176 11.43 -12.14 3.54
CA ARG A 176 10.96 -12.47 4.88
C ARG A 176 9.91 -11.47 5.34
N ILE A 177 8.90 -11.99 6.05
CA ILE A 177 7.95 -11.17 6.83
C ILE A 177 8.15 -11.48 8.31
N LEU A 178 8.40 -10.44 9.09
CA LEU A 178 8.35 -10.48 10.54
C LEU A 178 7.10 -9.72 11.01
N THR A 179 6.27 -10.39 11.80
CA THR A 179 5.03 -9.83 12.32
C THR A 179 5.13 -9.68 13.82
N HIS A 180 4.94 -8.47 14.31
CA HIS A 180 4.88 -8.16 15.74
C HIS A 180 3.43 -7.99 16.21
N GLY A 181 3.23 -8.13 17.52
CA GLY A 181 2.01 -7.75 18.22
C GLY A 181 1.89 -6.24 18.41
N PHE A 182 0.83 -5.81 19.07
CA PHE A 182 0.60 -4.40 19.39
C PHE A 182 0.99 -4.09 20.82
N VAL A 183 1.34 -2.82 21.06
CA VAL A 183 1.40 -2.30 22.44
C VAL A 183 -0.04 -2.04 22.90
N VAL A 184 -0.41 -2.64 24.01
CA VAL A 184 -1.73 -2.53 24.63
C VAL A 184 -1.59 -1.86 26.01
N ASN A 185 -2.69 -1.37 26.59
CA ASN A 185 -2.67 -0.84 27.94
C ASN A 185 -2.45 -1.95 29.00
N GLY A 186 -2.27 -1.58 30.27
CA GLY A 186 -2.07 -2.53 31.35
C GLY A 186 -3.19 -3.57 31.54
N GLU A 187 -4.39 -3.30 31.00
CA GLU A 187 -5.52 -4.25 30.98
C GLU A 187 -5.54 -5.15 29.74
N GLY A 188 -4.56 -5.04 28.85
CA GLY A 188 -4.51 -5.81 27.59
C GLY A 188 -5.44 -5.28 26.50
N LYS A 189 -5.98 -4.06 26.64
CA LYS A 189 -6.85 -3.44 25.63
C LYS A 189 -6.03 -2.57 24.70
N LYS A 190 -6.43 -2.56 23.41
CA LYS A 190 -5.83 -1.67 22.40
C LYS A 190 -5.92 -0.22 22.86
N ILE A 191 -4.81 0.49 22.84
CA ILE A 191 -4.77 1.93 23.13
C ILE A 191 -5.48 2.65 21.96
N SER A 192 -6.59 3.32 22.27
CA SER A 192 -7.43 4.02 21.29
C SER A 192 -7.40 5.52 21.53
N LYS A 193 -7.46 6.28 20.43
CA LYS A 193 -7.62 7.75 20.51
C LYS A 193 -8.93 8.17 21.15
N SER A 194 -9.94 7.29 21.16
CA SER A 194 -11.24 7.53 21.80
C SER A 194 -11.22 7.43 23.33
N ASP A 195 -10.17 6.84 23.91
CA ASP A 195 -10.06 6.62 25.37
C ASP A 195 -9.45 7.84 26.11
N GLY A 196 -9.45 9.00 25.48
CA GLY A 196 -8.85 10.23 25.99
C GLY A 196 -7.48 10.51 25.32
N LYS A 197 -6.61 11.24 26.00
CA LYS A 197 -5.22 11.44 25.49
C LYS A 197 -4.42 10.17 25.80
N PRO A 198 -4.13 9.32 24.80
CA PRO A 198 -3.29 8.14 25.05
C PRO A 198 -1.92 8.61 25.51
N GLN A 199 -1.35 7.90 26.47
CA GLN A 199 0.05 8.09 26.82
C GLN A 199 0.90 7.84 25.59
N THR A 200 1.75 8.79 25.26
CA THR A 200 2.68 8.68 24.12
C THR A 200 4.03 8.13 24.61
N ALA A 201 4.83 7.62 23.68
CA ALA A 201 6.20 7.21 24.03
C ALA A 201 6.98 8.37 24.70
N ASP A 202 6.78 9.61 24.24
CA ASP A 202 7.42 10.80 24.81
C ASP A 202 7.03 11.04 26.28
N SER A 203 5.77 10.74 26.66
CA SER A 203 5.35 10.87 28.06
C SER A 203 6.08 9.88 28.96
N PHE A 204 6.26 8.64 28.51
CA PHE A 204 7.04 7.64 29.23
C PHE A 204 8.55 7.98 29.27
N VAL A 205 9.10 8.46 28.15
CA VAL A 205 10.50 8.92 28.10
C VAL A 205 10.73 10.06 29.08
N THR A 206 9.81 11.01 29.16
CA THR A 206 9.91 12.13 30.11
C THR A 206 9.88 11.67 31.55
N LYS A 207 9.05 10.67 31.88
CA LYS A 207 8.87 10.17 33.24
C LYS A 207 9.97 9.20 33.68
N TYR A 208 10.35 8.26 32.82
CA TYR A 208 11.22 7.11 33.16
C TYR A 208 12.59 7.14 32.49
N GLY A 209 12.76 7.96 31.48
CA GLY A 209 13.95 7.95 30.62
C GLY A 209 13.84 6.94 29.45
N ALA A 210 14.57 7.21 28.37
CA ALA A 210 14.55 6.38 27.17
C ALA A 210 15.11 4.97 27.42
N ASP A 211 16.07 4.82 28.32
CA ASP A 211 16.72 3.54 28.56
C ASP A 211 15.81 2.53 29.26
N VAL A 212 14.92 2.98 30.13
CA VAL A 212 13.90 2.12 30.76
C VAL A 212 12.97 1.55 29.68
N LEU A 213 12.50 2.38 28.74
CA LEU A 213 11.67 1.90 27.64
C LEU A 213 12.42 0.92 26.72
N ARG A 214 13.69 1.16 26.45
CA ARG A 214 14.51 0.24 25.64
C ARG A 214 14.67 -1.10 26.33
N LEU A 215 14.92 -1.11 27.65
CA LEU A 215 15.03 -2.33 28.44
C LEU A 215 13.69 -3.10 28.45
N TRP A 216 12.58 -2.39 28.67
CA TRP A 216 11.25 -3.00 28.61
C TRP A 216 11.00 -3.64 27.22
N VAL A 217 11.22 -2.93 26.11
CA VAL A 217 11.06 -3.50 24.77
C VAL A 217 11.94 -4.75 24.57
N CYS A 218 13.18 -4.73 25.07
CA CYS A 218 14.10 -5.87 24.94
C CYS A 218 13.68 -7.07 25.79
N SER A 219 12.91 -6.86 26.88
CA SER A 219 12.44 -7.94 27.75
C SER A 219 11.17 -8.63 27.26
N GLU A 220 10.47 -8.02 26.29
CA GLU A 220 9.16 -8.49 25.85
C GLU A 220 9.23 -9.43 24.62
N ASP A 221 8.25 -10.33 24.54
CA ASP A 221 8.09 -11.17 23.34
C ASP A 221 7.25 -10.47 22.28
N PHE A 222 7.90 -9.87 21.30
CA PHE A 222 7.27 -9.13 20.21
C PHE A 222 6.26 -9.93 19.38
N ARG A 223 6.26 -11.27 19.45
CA ARG A 223 5.36 -12.13 18.66
C ARG A 223 3.90 -12.09 19.12
N ARG A 224 3.61 -11.42 20.22
CA ARG A 224 2.29 -11.23 20.84
C ARG A 224 2.10 -9.78 21.22
N ASP A 225 0.86 -9.41 21.58
CA ASP A 225 0.59 -8.10 22.15
C ASP A 225 1.28 -7.95 23.50
N ILE A 226 1.89 -6.79 23.74
CA ILE A 226 2.67 -6.49 24.92
C ILE A 226 2.02 -5.35 25.72
N PRO A 227 1.78 -5.52 27.02
CA PRO A 227 1.19 -4.48 27.82
C PRO A 227 2.24 -3.42 28.21
N LEU A 228 1.84 -2.14 28.20
CA LEU A 228 2.63 -1.03 28.67
C LEU A 228 1.80 -0.21 29.68
N SER A 229 2.31 -0.03 30.89
CA SER A 229 1.73 0.82 31.91
C SER A 229 2.82 1.36 32.84
N ASP A 230 2.46 2.33 33.67
CA ASP A 230 3.36 2.86 34.68
C ASP A 230 3.83 1.76 35.65
N GLU A 231 2.92 0.90 36.10
CA GLU A 231 3.23 -0.18 37.06
C GLU A 231 4.24 -1.19 36.46
N ILE A 232 4.22 -1.42 35.15
CA ILE A 232 5.17 -2.31 34.46
C ILE A 232 6.56 -1.68 34.39
N LEU A 233 6.63 -0.37 34.14
CA LEU A 233 7.91 0.33 34.05
C LEU A 233 8.55 0.65 35.38
N GLU A 234 7.80 0.57 36.49
CA GLU A 234 8.29 0.77 37.85
C GLU A 234 8.87 -0.52 38.47
N GLN A 235 8.68 -1.67 37.87
CA GLN A 235 9.26 -2.97 38.30
C GLN A 235 10.71 -3.12 37.84
#